data_692db4b9c51811c48450fe43b3dd009f
#
_entry.id   692db4b9c51811c48450fe43b3dd009f
#
_cell.length_a   1.000
_cell.length_b   1.000
_cell.length_c   1.000
_cell.angle_alpha   90.00
_cell.angle_beta   90.00
_cell.angle_gamma   90.00
#
_symmetry.space_group_name_H-M   'P 1'
#
loop_
_entity.id
_entity.type
_entity.pdbx_description
1 polymer ?
#
loop_
_entity_poly.entity_id
_entity_poly.type
_entity_poly.pdbx_seq_one_letter_code
_entity_poly.pdbx_strand_id
1 'polypeptide(L)'
;MRLVCASANPDKVAEIQDLLHGVAELLPRPDSVGEVVEDADTLLGNARLKARAICEATGMPAVADDTGLEVDALNGAPGVHTARYAGEQATYADNRLKMLEALRGVAAASRTARFRTVALVAYPDGTERWAEGVCEGVIAEEERGSRGFGYDAVFVPREGDGRTFAEMSVHDKHALGHRGRSEEHTSELQS
;
A
#
# COMPACT_ATOMS: atom_id res chain seq x y z
N MET A 1 3.34 -5.95 21.68
CA MET A 1 3.17 -7.16 20.84
C MET A 1 4.30 -7.25 19.83
N ARG A 2 4.72 -8.45 19.41
CA ARG A 2 5.75 -8.63 18.38
C ARG A 2 5.10 -9.19 17.12
N LEU A 3 5.36 -8.59 15.96
CA LEU A 3 4.83 -8.99 14.66
C LEU A 3 5.99 -9.22 13.69
N VAL A 4 5.93 -10.27 12.88
CA VAL A 4 6.90 -10.47 11.79
C VAL A 4 6.38 -9.78 10.54
N CYS A 5 7.20 -8.95 9.91
CA CYS A 5 6.84 -8.30 8.65
C CYS A 5 6.82 -9.32 7.50
N ALA A 6 5.74 -9.35 6.74
CA ALA A 6 5.64 -10.22 5.58
C ALA A 6 6.02 -9.51 4.26
N SER A 7 6.17 -8.18 4.28
CA SER A 7 6.57 -7.42 3.09
C SER A 7 8.05 -7.60 2.78
N ALA A 8 8.39 -7.83 1.50
CA ALA A 8 9.74 -7.77 0.98
C ALA A 8 10.11 -6.39 0.40
N ASN A 9 9.15 -5.46 0.31
CA ASN A 9 9.38 -4.12 -0.20
C ASN A 9 9.90 -3.20 0.92
N PRO A 10 11.14 -2.70 0.84
CA PRO A 10 11.75 -1.90 1.89
C PRO A 10 11.02 -0.58 2.15
N ASP A 11 10.42 0.03 1.13
CA ASP A 11 9.65 1.27 1.28
C ASP A 11 8.38 1.04 2.11
N LYS A 12 7.67 -0.06 1.85
CA LYS A 12 6.51 -0.48 2.64
C LYS A 12 6.89 -0.85 4.07
N VAL A 13 8.00 -1.58 4.25
CA VAL A 13 8.49 -1.95 5.59
C VAL A 13 8.77 -0.71 6.43
N ALA A 14 9.42 0.31 5.86
CA ALA A 14 9.69 1.56 6.55
C ALA A 14 8.40 2.27 6.99
N GLU A 15 7.41 2.39 6.10
CA GLU A 15 6.11 2.99 6.45
C GLU A 15 5.38 2.20 7.54
N ILE A 16 5.33 0.87 7.45
CA ILE A 16 4.69 0.01 8.47
C ILE A 16 5.41 0.15 9.82
N GLN A 17 6.74 0.22 9.82
CA GLN A 17 7.53 0.38 11.03
C GLN A 17 7.25 1.71 11.72
N ASP A 18 7.17 2.80 10.95
CA ASP A 18 6.85 4.13 11.48
C ASP A 18 5.44 4.15 12.10
N LEU A 19 4.47 3.56 11.42
CA LEU A 19 3.08 3.48 11.87
C LEU A 19 2.90 2.61 13.11
N LEU A 20 3.61 1.50 13.23
CA LEU A 20 3.55 0.61 14.41
C LEU A 20 4.41 1.09 15.59
N HIS A 21 5.12 2.23 15.43
CA HIS A 21 5.97 2.76 16.49
C HIS A 21 5.17 3.03 17.78
N GLY A 22 5.60 2.42 18.88
CA GLY A 22 4.90 2.51 20.16
C GLY A 22 3.71 1.56 20.35
N VAL A 23 3.26 0.87 19.30
CA VAL A 23 2.14 -0.09 19.32
C VAL A 23 2.66 -1.53 19.30
N ALA A 24 3.56 -1.85 18.40
CA ALA A 24 4.14 -3.18 18.25
C ALA A 24 5.60 -3.11 17.81
N GLU A 25 6.37 -4.14 18.17
CA GLU A 25 7.73 -4.37 17.64
C GLU A 25 7.61 -5.12 16.31
N LEU A 26 8.07 -4.51 15.23
CA LEU A 26 8.11 -5.14 13.91
C LEU A 26 9.44 -5.88 13.73
N LEU A 27 9.37 -7.20 13.57
CA LEU A 27 10.52 -8.05 13.28
C LEU A 27 10.73 -8.16 11.76
N PRO A 28 11.95 -8.28 11.28
CA PRO A 28 12.21 -8.41 9.86
C PRO A 28 11.64 -9.72 9.29
N ARG A 29 11.34 -9.69 7.99
CA ARG A 29 10.95 -10.88 7.24
C ARG A 29 12.14 -11.87 7.22
N PRO A 30 11.90 -13.17 7.49
CA PRO A 30 12.94 -14.17 7.43
C PRO A 30 13.45 -14.40 5.99
N ASP A 31 14.76 -14.40 5.80
CA ASP A 31 15.39 -14.68 4.50
C ASP A 31 15.11 -16.11 4.00
N SER A 32 14.82 -17.03 4.93
CA SER A 32 14.50 -18.43 4.61
C SER A 32 13.15 -18.62 3.90
N VAL A 33 12.27 -17.62 3.93
CA VAL A 33 10.99 -17.69 3.24
C VAL A 33 11.14 -17.07 1.86
N GLY A 34 10.98 -17.87 0.83
CA GLY A 34 11.02 -17.45 -0.56
C GLY A 34 9.92 -16.44 -0.92
N GLU A 35 9.88 -16.01 -2.16
CA GLU A 35 8.83 -15.12 -2.66
C GLU A 35 7.46 -15.78 -2.53
N VAL A 36 6.49 -15.05 -1.99
CA VAL A 36 5.10 -15.48 -1.88
C VAL A 36 4.37 -15.07 -3.16
N VAL A 37 3.76 -16.04 -3.83
CA VAL A 37 2.97 -15.77 -5.04
C VAL A 37 1.71 -15.00 -4.66
N GLU A 38 1.54 -13.82 -5.23
CA GLU A 38 0.39 -12.93 -5.03
C GLU A 38 -0.57 -13.06 -6.23
N ASP A 39 -1.31 -14.16 -6.27
CA ASP A 39 -2.21 -14.52 -7.36
C ASP A 39 -3.70 -14.39 -7.00
N ALA A 40 -4.02 -13.80 -5.87
CA ALA A 40 -5.41 -13.53 -5.50
C ALA A 40 -5.98 -12.33 -6.27
N ASP A 41 -7.28 -12.38 -6.54
CA ASP A 41 -8.02 -11.35 -7.27
C ASP A 41 -8.35 -10.11 -6.40
N THR A 42 -7.96 -10.12 -5.11
CA THR A 42 -8.25 -9.05 -4.15
C THR A 42 -7.04 -8.69 -3.30
N LEU A 43 -6.98 -7.43 -2.86
CA LEU A 43 -5.94 -6.95 -1.93
C LEU A 43 -5.95 -7.76 -0.62
N LEU A 44 -7.14 -8.05 -0.07
CA LEU A 44 -7.26 -8.88 1.14
C LEU A 44 -6.71 -10.29 0.91
N GLY A 45 -6.97 -10.88 -0.26
CA GLY A 45 -6.44 -12.18 -0.63
C GLY A 45 -4.91 -12.18 -0.66
N ASN A 46 -4.29 -11.21 -1.33
CA ASN A 46 -2.84 -11.08 -1.41
C ASN A 46 -2.20 -10.80 -0.03
N ALA A 47 -2.78 -9.90 0.76
CA ALA A 47 -2.31 -9.66 2.12
C ALA A 47 -2.37 -10.93 2.98
N ARG A 48 -3.45 -11.73 2.84
CA ARG A 48 -3.62 -13.00 3.54
C ARG A 48 -2.57 -14.02 3.13
N LEU A 49 -2.30 -14.20 1.84
CA LEU A 49 -1.27 -15.12 1.34
C LEU A 49 0.10 -14.79 1.96
N LYS A 50 0.48 -13.52 1.94
CA LYS A 50 1.76 -13.05 2.52
C LYS A 50 1.83 -13.29 4.03
N ALA A 51 0.82 -12.84 4.78
CA ALA A 51 0.84 -12.93 6.24
C ALA A 51 0.84 -14.38 6.73
N ARG A 52 0.02 -15.25 6.12
CA ARG A 52 -0.04 -16.67 6.49
C ARG A 52 1.26 -17.40 6.20
N ALA A 53 1.88 -17.19 5.04
CA ALA A 53 3.15 -17.82 4.71
C ALA A 53 4.24 -17.51 5.75
N ILE A 54 4.34 -16.26 6.20
CA ILE A 54 5.30 -15.86 7.22
C ILE A 54 4.91 -16.37 8.61
N CYS A 55 3.62 -16.29 8.96
CA CYS A 55 3.12 -16.82 10.24
C CYS A 55 3.40 -18.33 10.39
N GLU A 56 3.13 -19.11 9.36
CA GLU A 56 3.40 -20.56 9.32
C GLU A 56 4.89 -20.88 9.42
N ALA A 57 5.73 -20.13 8.68
CA ALA A 57 7.18 -20.34 8.68
C ALA A 57 7.86 -19.98 10.00
N THR A 58 7.31 -19.01 10.75
CA THR A 58 7.93 -18.49 11.96
C THR A 58 7.27 -18.96 13.25
N GLY A 59 6.04 -19.46 13.19
CA GLY A 59 5.20 -19.74 14.35
C GLY A 59 4.84 -18.49 15.16
N MET A 60 4.97 -17.30 14.57
CA MET A 60 4.70 -16.01 15.21
C MET A 60 3.61 -15.23 14.46
N PRO A 61 2.91 -14.31 15.12
CA PRO A 61 1.99 -13.41 14.42
C PRO A 61 2.74 -12.63 13.34
N ALA A 62 2.16 -12.56 12.14
CA ALA A 62 2.76 -11.88 11.00
C ALA A 62 1.81 -10.85 10.41
N VAL A 63 2.36 -9.69 10.03
CA VAL A 63 1.63 -8.59 9.40
C VAL A 63 2.02 -8.46 7.93
N ALA A 64 1.01 -8.33 7.08
CA ALA A 64 1.16 -7.98 5.67
C ALA A 64 0.22 -6.83 5.30
N ASP A 65 0.63 -6.04 4.32
CA ASP A 65 -0.26 -5.15 3.60
C ASP A 65 -0.33 -5.53 2.12
N ASP A 66 -1.45 -5.17 1.49
CA ASP A 66 -1.52 -5.05 0.05
C ASP A 66 -2.20 -3.76 -0.35
N THR A 67 -1.70 -3.11 -1.41
CA THR A 67 -2.13 -1.77 -1.80
C THR A 67 -2.40 -1.72 -3.30
N GLY A 68 -3.57 -1.22 -3.64
CA GLY A 68 -3.98 -0.93 -5.00
C GLY A 68 -4.21 0.57 -5.23
N LEU A 69 -3.85 1.04 -6.42
CA LEU A 69 -4.28 2.31 -6.97
C LEU A 69 -5.39 2.04 -7.97
N GLU A 70 -6.56 2.61 -7.74
CA GLU A 70 -7.72 2.50 -8.62
C GLU A 70 -7.96 3.86 -9.28
N VAL A 71 -8.06 3.89 -10.61
CA VAL A 71 -8.28 5.12 -11.38
C VAL A 71 -9.58 4.99 -12.16
N ASP A 72 -10.54 5.89 -11.92
CA ASP A 72 -11.89 5.77 -12.47
C ASP A 72 -11.90 5.83 -14.00
N ALA A 73 -11.13 6.73 -14.59
CA ALA A 73 -10.99 6.84 -16.05
C ALA A 73 -10.37 5.60 -16.72
N LEU A 74 -9.76 4.71 -15.93
CA LEU A 74 -9.17 3.45 -16.39
C LEU A 74 -9.98 2.23 -15.89
N ASN A 75 -11.25 2.41 -15.55
CA ASN A 75 -12.15 1.38 -15.03
C ASN A 75 -11.58 0.65 -13.79
N GLY A 76 -10.91 1.39 -12.90
CA GLY A 76 -10.30 0.86 -11.68
C GLY A 76 -8.89 0.27 -11.87
N ALA A 77 -8.34 0.24 -13.09
CA ALA A 77 -6.96 -0.16 -13.27
C ALA A 77 -6.01 0.89 -12.64
N PRO A 78 -4.82 0.45 -12.18
CA PRO A 78 -4.23 -0.88 -12.16
C PRO A 78 -4.77 -1.84 -11.07
N GLY A 79 -5.43 -1.35 -9.99
CA GLY A 79 -6.02 -2.19 -8.95
C GLY A 79 -5.00 -3.10 -8.27
N VAL A 80 -5.25 -4.39 -8.19
CA VAL A 80 -4.34 -5.39 -7.60
C VAL A 80 -3.00 -5.52 -8.34
N HIS A 81 -2.91 -5.02 -9.59
CA HIS A 81 -1.70 -5.04 -10.40
C HIS A 81 -0.85 -3.78 -10.27
N THR A 82 -1.11 -2.95 -9.27
CA THR A 82 -0.47 -1.65 -9.05
C THR A 82 1.06 -1.71 -9.10
N ALA A 83 1.68 -2.69 -8.47
CA ALA A 83 3.13 -2.83 -8.43
C ALA A 83 3.75 -3.22 -9.79
N ARG A 84 2.99 -3.89 -10.65
CA ARG A 84 3.43 -4.42 -11.95
C ARG A 84 2.61 -3.90 -13.13
N TYR A 85 2.06 -2.70 -13.02
CA TYR A 85 1.18 -2.11 -14.02
C TYR A 85 1.82 -2.02 -15.42
N ALA A 86 3.11 -1.70 -15.50
CA ALA A 86 3.86 -1.65 -16.76
C ALA A 86 4.56 -2.98 -17.10
N GLY A 87 4.39 -4.02 -16.30
CA GLY A 87 4.96 -5.36 -16.49
C GLY A 87 5.66 -5.88 -15.23
N GLU A 88 6.00 -7.17 -15.23
CA GLU A 88 6.58 -7.86 -14.05
C GLU A 88 7.94 -7.30 -13.63
N GLN A 89 8.72 -6.73 -14.55
CA GLN A 89 10.02 -6.12 -14.28
C GLN A 89 9.97 -4.58 -14.23
N ALA A 90 8.76 -4.01 -14.17
CA ALA A 90 8.58 -2.57 -14.22
C ALA A 90 9.13 -1.88 -12.96
N THR A 91 9.83 -0.77 -13.17
CA THR A 91 10.20 0.16 -12.11
C THR A 91 9.00 1.04 -11.72
N TYR A 92 9.13 1.74 -10.60
CA TYR A 92 8.14 2.75 -10.21
C TYR A 92 7.97 3.83 -11.30
N ALA A 93 9.07 4.23 -11.95
CA ALA A 93 9.04 5.21 -13.04
C ALA A 93 8.28 4.68 -14.26
N ASP A 94 8.49 3.42 -14.64
CA ASP A 94 7.76 2.80 -15.76
C ASP A 94 6.26 2.76 -15.51
N ASN A 95 5.87 2.41 -14.28
CA ASN A 95 4.47 2.38 -13.87
C ASN A 95 3.83 3.77 -13.91
N ARG A 96 4.53 4.81 -13.44
CA ARG A 96 4.04 6.20 -13.49
C ARG A 96 3.95 6.71 -14.93
N LEU A 97 4.96 6.44 -15.76
CA LEU A 97 4.95 6.82 -17.17
C LEU A 97 3.74 6.21 -17.89
N LYS A 98 3.53 4.91 -17.72
CA LYS A 98 2.36 4.23 -18.31
C LYS A 98 1.04 4.83 -17.82
N MET A 99 0.93 5.19 -16.54
CA MET A 99 -0.25 5.84 -15.96
C MET A 99 -0.51 7.18 -16.63
N LEU A 100 0.49 8.03 -16.73
CA LEU A 100 0.38 9.35 -17.36
C LEU A 100 0.02 9.25 -18.85
N GLU A 101 0.60 8.30 -19.57
CA GLU A 101 0.26 8.02 -20.98
C GLU A 101 -1.18 7.54 -21.14
N ALA A 102 -1.64 6.63 -20.30
CA ALA A 102 -3.01 6.11 -20.32
C ALA A 102 -4.06 7.20 -20.04
N LEU A 103 -3.68 8.23 -19.28
CA LEU A 103 -4.55 9.37 -18.96
C LEU A 103 -4.35 10.58 -19.90
N ARG A 104 -3.57 10.45 -20.96
CA ARG A 104 -3.36 11.54 -21.93
C ARG A 104 -4.68 11.95 -22.55
N GLY A 105 -5.00 13.25 -22.49
CA GLY A 105 -6.25 13.81 -22.98
C GLY A 105 -7.44 13.66 -22.04
N VAL A 106 -7.30 12.98 -20.91
CA VAL A 106 -8.32 12.95 -19.86
C VAL A 106 -8.25 14.26 -19.06
N ALA A 107 -9.37 14.96 -18.99
CA ALA A 107 -9.46 16.23 -18.23
C ALA A 107 -9.10 16.02 -16.75
N ALA A 108 -8.45 17.01 -16.14
CA ALA A 108 -8.00 16.95 -14.75
C ALA A 108 -9.11 16.53 -13.76
N ALA A 109 -10.32 17.06 -13.92
CA ALA A 109 -11.48 16.72 -13.08
C ALA A 109 -11.95 15.26 -13.21
N SER A 110 -11.56 14.57 -14.29
CA SER A 110 -11.95 13.17 -14.57
C SER A 110 -10.84 12.16 -14.21
N ARG A 111 -9.72 12.63 -13.65
CA ARG A 111 -8.60 11.79 -13.23
C ARG A 111 -8.75 11.31 -11.78
N THR A 112 -9.99 11.14 -11.34
CA THR A 112 -10.28 10.67 -9.97
C THR A 112 -9.71 9.29 -9.74
N ALA A 113 -9.11 9.11 -8.57
CA ALA A 113 -8.41 7.90 -8.19
C ALA A 113 -8.47 7.71 -6.68
N ARG A 114 -8.17 6.50 -6.22
CA ARG A 114 -7.97 6.21 -4.80
C ARG A 114 -6.87 5.20 -4.59
N PHE A 115 -6.10 5.41 -3.54
CA PHE A 115 -5.33 4.35 -2.94
C PHE A 115 -6.20 3.59 -1.95
N ARG A 116 -6.13 2.27 -2.04
CA ARG A 116 -6.77 1.34 -1.11
C ARG A 116 -5.70 0.42 -0.55
N THR A 117 -5.60 0.30 0.77
CA THR A 117 -4.69 -0.62 1.43
C THR A 117 -5.48 -1.54 2.35
N VAL A 118 -5.19 -2.81 2.30
CA VAL A 118 -5.61 -3.78 3.29
C VAL A 118 -4.38 -4.19 4.10
N ALA A 119 -4.44 -4.00 5.42
CA ALA A 119 -3.48 -4.52 6.37
C ALA A 119 -4.09 -5.74 7.08
N LEU A 120 -3.34 -6.83 7.19
CA LEU A 120 -3.81 -8.07 7.80
C LEU A 120 -2.74 -8.63 8.75
N VAL A 121 -3.16 -9.05 9.94
CA VAL A 121 -2.36 -9.83 10.87
C VAL A 121 -2.91 -11.25 10.91
N ALA A 122 -2.04 -12.23 10.61
CA ALA A 122 -2.33 -13.65 10.79
C ALA A 122 -1.69 -14.15 12.10
N TYR A 123 -2.42 -14.95 12.85
CA TYR A 123 -1.97 -15.53 14.13
C TYR A 123 -1.72 -17.03 14.02
N PRO A 124 -0.82 -17.61 14.84
CA PRO A 124 -0.50 -19.05 14.82
C PRO A 124 -1.68 -19.97 15.15
N ASP A 125 -2.70 -19.46 15.82
CA ASP A 125 -3.93 -20.21 16.12
C ASP A 125 -4.90 -20.29 14.91
N GLY A 126 -4.50 -19.73 13.75
CA GLY A 126 -5.31 -19.69 12.54
C GLY A 126 -6.28 -18.53 12.45
N THR A 127 -6.38 -17.70 13.49
CA THR A 127 -7.19 -16.48 13.44
C THR A 127 -6.51 -15.40 12.63
N GLU A 128 -7.27 -14.42 12.18
CA GLU A 128 -6.77 -13.25 11.45
C GLU A 128 -7.57 -12.00 11.83
N ARG A 129 -6.91 -10.85 11.74
CA ARG A 129 -7.54 -9.54 11.85
C ARG A 129 -7.07 -8.68 10.70
N TRP A 130 -7.96 -7.88 10.14
CA TRP A 130 -7.62 -7.01 9.04
C TRP A 130 -8.40 -5.69 9.11
N ALA A 131 -7.83 -4.67 8.50
CA ALA A 131 -8.45 -3.37 8.32
C ALA A 131 -8.15 -2.84 6.93
N GLU A 132 -9.00 -1.97 6.44
CA GLU A 132 -8.87 -1.31 5.16
C GLU A 132 -8.78 0.20 5.35
N GLY A 133 -7.85 0.82 4.63
CA GLY A 133 -7.73 2.27 4.53
C GLY A 133 -7.85 2.74 3.10
N VAL A 134 -8.59 3.83 2.88
CA VAL A 134 -8.80 4.44 1.56
C VAL A 134 -8.38 5.90 1.60
N CYS A 135 -7.61 6.33 0.61
CA CYS A 135 -7.30 7.73 0.38
C CYS A 135 -7.78 8.13 -1.01
N GLU A 136 -8.82 8.94 -1.06
CA GLU A 136 -9.36 9.51 -2.31
C GLU A 136 -8.47 10.63 -2.82
N GLY A 137 -8.35 10.75 -4.14
CA GLY A 137 -7.53 11.77 -4.77
C GLY A 137 -7.72 11.85 -6.27
N VAL A 138 -6.72 12.42 -6.92
CA VAL A 138 -6.65 12.50 -8.40
C VAL A 138 -5.24 12.22 -8.88
N ILE A 139 -5.10 11.77 -10.12
CA ILE A 139 -3.80 11.64 -10.78
C ILE A 139 -3.44 12.98 -11.43
N ALA A 140 -2.31 13.54 -11.06
CA ALA A 140 -1.74 14.76 -11.66
C ALA A 140 -1.45 14.56 -13.15
N GLU A 141 -1.27 15.65 -13.90
CA GLU A 141 -0.93 15.59 -15.32
C GLU A 141 0.56 15.32 -15.56
N GLU A 142 1.39 15.58 -14.55
CA GLU A 142 2.84 15.38 -14.56
C GLU A 142 3.34 14.96 -13.18
N GLU A 143 4.56 14.42 -13.14
CA GLU A 143 5.23 14.08 -11.87
C GLU A 143 5.64 15.36 -11.13
N ARG A 144 5.39 15.40 -9.81
CA ARG A 144 5.80 16.49 -8.92
C ARG A 144 6.32 15.93 -7.62
N GLY A 145 7.41 16.51 -7.11
CA GLY A 145 8.08 16.09 -5.90
C GLY A 145 9.04 14.92 -6.12
N SER A 146 9.78 14.56 -5.08
CA SER A 146 10.85 13.55 -5.16
C SER A 146 10.89 12.60 -3.96
N ARG A 147 9.94 12.73 -3.03
CA ARG A 147 9.85 11.87 -1.85
C ARG A 147 8.95 10.69 -2.10
N GLY A 148 9.00 9.73 -1.18
CA GLY A 148 8.14 8.54 -1.24
C GLY A 148 8.51 7.58 -2.36
N PHE A 149 7.55 6.76 -2.80
CA PHE A 149 7.75 5.71 -3.78
C PHE A 149 6.47 5.45 -4.60
N GLY A 150 6.54 4.49 -5.51
CA GLY A 150 5.39 4.08 -6.32
C GLY A 150 4.81 5.23 -7.14
N TYR A 151 3.56 5.56 -6.89
CA TYR A 151 2.81 6.61 -7.57
C TYR A 151 2.74 7.93 -6.80
N ASP A 152 3.50 8.10 -5.72
CA ASP A 152 3.45 9.28 -4.87
C ASP A 152 3.69 10.58 -5.64
N ALA A 153 4.53 10.55 -6.68
CA ALA A 153 4.83 11.73 -7.51
C ALA A 153 3.66 12.18 -8.43
N VAL A 154 2.66 11.35 -8.60
CA VAL A 154 1.50 11.64 -9.46
C VAL A 154 0.16 11.64 -8.72
N PHE A 155 0.11 11.23 -7.47
CA PHE A 155 -1.12 11.17 -6.69
C PHE A 155 -1.29 12.40 -5.79
N VAL A 156 -2.41 13.11 -5.98
CA VAL A 156 -2.81 14.28 -5.19
C VAL A 156 -4.00 13.88 -4.31
N PRO A 157 -3.84 13.79 -2.98
CA PRO A 157 -4.93 13.44 -2.09
C PRO A 157 -5.99 14.55 -2.04
N ARG A 158 -7.27 14.17 -2.01
CA ARG A 158 -8.42 15.11 -2.00
C ARG A 158 -8.43 16.01 -0.76
N GLU A 159 -8.08 15.46 0.39
CA GLU A 159 -8.08 16.19 1.67
C GLU A 159 -6.80 17.00 1.89
N GLY A 160 -5.89 17.03 0.91
CA GLY A 160 -4.65 17.79 0.98
C GLY A 160 -4.79 19.23 0.46
N ASP A 161 -3.65 19.87 0.31
CA ASP A 161 -3.50 21.26 -0.16
C ASP A 161 -3.13 21.36 -1.65
N GLY A 162 -3.33 20.29 -2.42
CA GLY A 162 -3.02 20.21 -3.84
C GLY A 162 -1.60 19.73 -4.16
N ARG A 163 -0.77 19.45 -3.14
CA ARG A 163 0.52 18.76 -3.31
C ARG A 163 0.31 17.29 -3.60
N THR A 164 1.24 16.69 -4.38
CA THR A 164 1.35 15.23 -4.47
C THR A 164 1.92 14.65 -3.17
N PHE A 165 1.75 13.36 -2.94
CA PHE A 165 2.41 12.70 -1.80
C PHE A 165 3.94 12.87 -1.84
N ALA A 166 4.56 12.92 -3.02
CA ALA A 166 6.00 13.13 -3.15
C ALA A 166 6.47 14.57 -2.85
N GLU A 167 5.56 15.53 -2.77
CA GLU A 167 5.83 16.90 -2.33
C GLU A 167 5.63 17.09 -0.82
N MET A 168 4.98 16.11 -0.14
CA MET A 168 4.66 16.17 1.29
C MET A 168 5.82 15.70 2.16
N SER A 169 5.80 16.08 3.44
CA SER A 169 6.60 15.43 4.46
C SER A 169 6.07 14.02 4.74
N VAL A 170 6.88 13.16 5.34
CA VAL A 170 6.45 11.83 5.79
C VAL A 170 5.26 11.93 6.74
N HIS A 171 5.31 12.88 7.68
CA HIS A 171 4.23 13.13 8.63
C HIS A 171 2.92 13.54 7.95
N ASP A 172 2.96 14.50 7.00
CA ASP A 172 1.77 14.94 6.27
C ASP A 172 1.17 13.79 5.44
N LYS A 173 2.04 13.00 4.79
CA LYS A 173 1.62 11.83 4.01
C LYS A 173 0.94 10.78 4.90
N HIS A 174 1.49 10.48 6.08
CA HIS A 174 0.89 9.52 7.02
C HIS A 174 -0.49 9.98 7.51
N ALA A 175 -0.65 11.27 7.82
CA ALA A 175 -1.92 11.82 8.29
C ALA A 175 -3.05 11.72 7.24
N LEU A 176 -2.73 11.79 5.94
CA LEU A 176 -3.69 11.73 4.84
C LEU A 176 -3.74 10.37 4.16
N GLY A 177 -2.70 9.57 4.34
CA GLY A 177 -2.46 8.34 3.58
C GLY A 177 -3.40 7.18 3.95
N HIS A 178 -3.59 6.30 2.98
CA HIS A 178 -4.39 5.09 3.09
C HIS A 178 -3.89 4.12 4.18
N ARG A 179 -2.56 4.02 4.42
CA ARG A 179 -2.00 3.18 5.49
C ARG A 179 -2.29 3.73 6.87
N GLY A 180 -2.12 5.03 7.11
CA GLY A 180 -2.48 5.66 8.38
C GLY A 180 -3.95 5.39 8.76
N ARG A 181 -4.85 5.47 7.80
CA ARG A 181 -6.30 5.21 8.01
C ARG A 181 -6.62 3.75 8.31
N SER A 182 -5.91 2.79 7.73
CA SER A 182 -6.13 1.37 8.04
C SER A 182 -5.75 1.02 9.47
N GLU A 183 -4.85 1.79 10.10
CA GLU A 183 -4.42 1.58 11.49
C GLU A 183 -5.31 2.24 12.52
N GLU A 184 -5.92 3.39 12.23
CA GLU A 184 -6.93 3.98 13.11
C GLU A 184 -8.05 2.97 13.38
N HIS A 185 -8.47 2.21 12.37
CA HIS A 185 -9.44 1.12 12.53
C HIS A 185 -8.87 -0.13 13.23
N THR A 186 -7.55 -0.37 13.14
CA THR A 186 -6.92 -1.52 13.81
C THR A 186 -6.79 -1.30 15.32
N SER A 187 -6.64 -0.07 15.78
CA SER A 187 -6.62 0.26 17.22
C SER A 187 -7.99 0.07 17.91
N GLU A 188 -9.10 0.21 17.18
CA GLU A 188 -10.45 -0.11 17.67
C GLU A 188 -10.69 -1.61 17.85
N LEU A 189 -9.92 -2.48 17.20
CA LEU A 189 -10.01 -3.94 17.32
C LEU A 189 -9.29 -4.50 18.57
N GLN A 190 -8.64 -3.64 19.36
CA GLN A 190 -7.96 -4.02 20.62
C GLN A 190 -8.81 -3.83 21.88
N SER A 191 -10.03 -3.32 21.78
CA SER A 191 -10.94 -3.11 22.91
C SER A 191 -11.97 -4.23 23.06
#